data_3c6e86625373ab9771e405d3e606f9a5
#
_entry.id   3c6e86625373ab9771e405d3e606f9a5
#
_cell.length_a   1.000
_cell.length_b   1.000
_cell.length_c   1.000
_cell.angle_alpha   90.00
_cell.angle_beta   90.00
_cell.angle_gamma   90.00
#
_symmetry.space_group_name_H-M   'P 1'
#
loop_
_entity.id
_entity.type
_entity.pdbx_description
1 polymer ?
#
loop_
_entity_poly.entity_id
_entity_poly.type
_entity_poly.pdbx_seq_one_letter_code
_entity_poly.pdbx_strand_id
1 'polypeptide(L)'
;NQGTSAAAGINSTSAANGFLISDPDSANNTAYGQPSGSTYQYINSQFTTSSISTLGYPAVTLEFEQLFRFNNNVNLVVSVSSVSISWTDYFVQCNITNNTQSPNPETVSINVSSVAANQANVYIKVSWEARVYYWMIDDMRIIETPNNAVSISDEVIGGWWQGYQSVGGIGCDYTFYPLSQATANPYSFEAVIKNSGSATQNMTLNTKVTDVTQNTVFTSLSNPITLVSSQQDTFVANQTFTPASVGLYNIEMWGVGDSANTDTATKQTVVTDFVYGKDEN
;
A
#
# COMPACT_ATOMS: atom_id res chain seq x y z
N ASN A 1 26.66 15.57 -9.42
CA ASN A 1 25.33 15.96 -9.76
C ASN A 1 24.36 14.88 -9.40
N GLN A 2 23.61 15.15 -8.39
CA GLN A 2 23.04 14.08 -7.70
C GLN A 2 21.66 13.84 -8.06
N GLY A 3 21.17 14.32 -8.90
CA GLY A 3 20.00 13.78 -8.82
C GLY A 3 18.85 14.11 -9.49
N THR A 4 18.79 15.24 -9.53
CA THR A 4 17.81 15.84 -10.36
C THR A 4 17.93 15.37 -11.75
N SER A 5 19.05 14.78 -11.94
CA SER A 5 19.23 14.22 -13.17
C SER A 5 18.03 13.48 -13.55
N ALA A 6 17.20 14.18 -14.04
CA ALA A 6 16.14 13.66 -14.79
C ALA A 6 15.36 12.56 -14.07
N ALA A 7 14.88 12.86 -12.93
CA ALA A 7 13.62 12.27 -12.61
C ALA A 7 12.72 12.56 -13.80
N ALA A 8 12.32 11.55 -14.49
CA ALA A 8 11.16 11.68 -15.35
C ALA A 8 10.08 12.34 -14.50
N GLY A 9 9.30 13.26 -15.02
CA GLY A 9 8.17 13.83 -14.29
C GLY A 9 7.25 12.72 -13.79
N ILE A 10 6.39 13.05 -12.85
CA ILE A 10 5.35 12.13 -12.43
C ILE A 10 4.49 11.72 -13.64
N ASN A 11 4.17 10.43 -13.73
CA ASN A 11 3.25 9.89 -14.74
C ASN A 11 1.80 9.85 -14.22
N SER A 12 1.37 10.91 -13.56
CA SER A 12 0.02 11.02 -13.02
C SER A 12 -1.04 11.05 -14.12
N THR A 13 -2.27 10.81 -13.71
CA THR A 13 -3.44 10.77 -14.61
C THR A 13 -3.59 12.05 -15.42
N SER A 14 -3.26 13.21 -14.85
CA SER A 14 -3.34 14.51 -15.52
C SER A 14 -2.01 15.25 -15.64
N ALA A 15 -0.88 14.57 -15.64
CA ALA A 15 0.48 15.16 -15.68
C ALA A 15 0.67 16.25 -16.74
N ALA A 16 -0.06 16.19 -17.86
CA ALA A 16 0.02 17.17 -18.94
C ALA A 16 -0.45 18.57 -18.55
N ASN A 17 -1.26 18.73 -17.51
CA ASN A 17 -1.73 20.03 -17.03
C ASN A 17 -0.81 20.65 -15.96
N GLY A 18 0.24 19.93 -15.56
CA GLY A 18 1.21 20.33 -14.54
C GLY A 18 0.98 19.67 -13.19
N PHE A 19 1.98 19.67 -12.35
CA PHE A 19 1.98 19.07 -11.00
C PHE A 19 2.76 19.94 -10.02
N LEU A 20 2.57 19.72 -8.75
CA LEU A 20 3.37 20.35 -7.69
C LEU A 20 4.69 19.61 -7.53
N ILE A 21 5.78 20.36 -7.34
CA ILE A 21 7.09 19.79 -7.07
C ILE A 21 7.79 20.53 -5.93
N SER A 22 8.35 19.77 -5.00
CA SER A 22 9.41 20.21 -4.10
C SER A 22 10.71 19.57 -4.54
N ASP A 23 11.71 20.40 -4.90
CA ASP A 23 13.03 19.97 -5.39
C ASP A 23 14.15 20.65 -4.62
N PRO A 24 14.50 20.16 -3.41
CA PRO A 24 15.62 20.67 -2.64
C PRO A 24 16.98 20.55 -3.32
N ASP A 25 17.17 19.54 -4.19
CA ASP A 25 18.40 19.43 -5.00
C ASP A 25 18.57 20.62 -5.93
N SER A 26 17.56 20.97 -6.67
CA SER A 26 17.59 22.12 -7.58
C SER A 26 17.80 23.42 -6.83
N ALA A 27 17.11 23.61 -5.70
CA ALA A 27 17.22 24.80 -4.90
C ALA A 27 18.62 24.95 -4.28
N ASN A 28 19.19 23.87 -3.71
CA ASN A 28 20.54 23.87 -3.16
C ASN A 28 21.61 24.04 -4.25
N ASN A 29 21.46 23.39 -5.41
CA ASN A 29 22.37 23.56 -6.53
C ASN A 29 22.39 25.00 -7.03
N THR A 30 21.25 25.66 -7.07
CA THR A 30 21.15 27.06 -7.46
C THR A 30 21.81 27.99 -6.44
N ALA A 31 21.61 27.74 -5.14
CA ALA A 31 22.11 28.58 -4.07
C ALA A 31 23.62 28.42 -3.80
N TYR A 32 24.14 27.21 -3.90
CA TYR A 32 25.51 26.89 -3.44
C TYR A 32 26.44 26.40 -4.57
N GLY A 33 25.95 26.29 -5.80
CA GLY A 33 26.72 25.74 -6.93
C GLY A 33 26.92 24.23 -6.83
N GLN A 34 27.33 23.65 -7.92
CA GLN A 34 27.59 22.20 -8.03
C GLN A 34 29.03 21.87 -7.61
N PRO A 35 29.30 20.72 -7.07
CA PRO A 35 28.45 19.65 -6.52
C PRO A 35 28.73 19.40 -5.04
N SER A 36 28.56 20.32 -4.17
CA SER A 36 28.98 20.15 -2.79
C SER A 36 27.81 19.78 -1.87
N GLY A 37 27.50 18.51 -1.76
CA GLY A 37 26.51 18.01 -0.79
C GLY A 37 26.80 18.39 0.66
N SER A 38 28.04 18.81 1.00
CA SER A 38 28.40 19.23 2.36
C SER A 38 27.85 20.60 2.74
N THR A 39 27.52 21.44 1.76
CA THR A 39 26.97 22.79 1.99
C THR A 39 25.46 22.86 1.89
N TYR A 40 24.82 21.80 1.44
CA TYR A 40 23.38 21.76 1.27
C TYR A 40 22.66 21.95 2.59
N GLN A 41 21.64 22.79 2.57
CA GLN A 41 20.79 23.09 3.70
C GLN A 41 19.45 22.36 3.60
N TYR A 42 18.81 22.11 4.73
CA TYR A 42 17.43 21.67 4.73
C TYR A 42 16.52 22.79 4.23
N ILE A 43 15.68 22.47 3.27
CA ILE A 43 14.70 23.37 2.68
C ILE A 43 13.32 22.86 3.10
N ASN A 44 12.60 23.73 3.80
CA ASN A 44 11.21 23.45 4.17
C ASN A 44 10.30 23.96 3.05
N SER A 45 9.65 23.02 2.38
CA SER A 45 8.67 23.28 1.34
C SER A 45 7.28 22.98 1.88
N GLN A 46 6.35 23.91 1.75
CA GLN A 46 4.96 23.66 2.10
C GLN A 46 4.00 24.43 1.21
N PHE A 47 2.82 23.86 1.03
CA PHE A 47 1.68 24.59 0.52
C PHE A 47 0.43 24.23 1.32
N THR A 48 -0.56 25.11 1.33
CA THR A 48 -1.86 24.85 1.97
C THR A 48 -2.96 25.23 0.97
N THR A 49 -3.96 24.35 0.84
CA THR A 49 -5.11 24.62 -0.03
C THR A 49 -5.96 25.80 0.51
N SER A 50 -6.75 26.38 -0.35
CA SER A 50 -7.94 27.13 0.10
C SER A 50 -8.91 26.20 0.85
N SER A 51 -9.89 26.80 1.52
CA SER A 51 -10.93 26.06 2.23
C SER A 51 -11.76 25.21 1.27
N ILE A 52 -11.98 23.95 1.65
CA ILE A 52 -12.80 22.96 0.95
C ILE A 52 -13.98 22.61 1.86
N SER A 53 -15.20 22.52 1.34
CA SER A 53 -16.37 22.09 2.13
C SER A 53 -16.63 20.60 1.91
N THR A 54 -16.83 19.90 3.01
CA THR A 54 -17.25 18.49 3.04
C THR A 54 -18.61 18.32 3.74
N LEU A 55 -19.39 19.40 3.82
CA LEU A 55 -20.73 19.34 4.40
C LEU A 55 -21.60 18.31 3.67
N GLY A 56 -22.28 17.47 4.44
CA GLY A 56 -23.13 16.41 3.91
C GLY A 56 -22.40 15.08 3.64
N TYR A 57 -21.06 15.04 3.76
CA TYR A 57 -20.27 13.83 3.58
C TYR A 57 -19.83 13.29 4.95
N PRO A 58 -20.48 12.20 5.45
CA PRO A 58 -20.21 11.65 6.79
C PRO A 58 -18.87 10.94 6.90
N ALA A 59 -18.26 10.56 5.78
CA ALA A 59 -16.94 9.96 5.72
C ALA A 59 -16.23 10.37 4.44
N VAL A 60 -14.95 10.75 4.54
CA VAL A 60 -14.16 11.28 3.43
C VAL A 60 -12.75 10.73 3.41
N THR A 61 -12.26 10.47 2.21
CA THR A 61 -10.90 10.02 1.92
C THR A 61 -10.18 11.09 1.11
N LEU A 62 -8.96 11.41 1.49
CA LEU A 62 -8.03 12.20 0.69
C LEU A 62 -7.24 11.27 -0.21
N GLU A 63 -7.27 11.51 -1.51
CA GLU A 63 -6.48 10.79 -2.50
C GLU A 63 -5.60 11.75 -3.29
N PHE A 64 -4.43 11.28 -3.70
CA PHE A 64 -3.55 11.97 -4.64
C PHE A 64 -2.54 11.00 -5.24
N GLU A 65 -1.94 11.39 -6.35
CA GLU A 65 -0.85 10.68 -6.98
C GLU A 65 0.48 11.34 -6.62
N GLN A 66 1.50 10.54 -6.30
CA GLN A 66 2.81 11.05 -5.93
C GLN A 66 3.95 10.32 -6.62
N LEU A 67 5.07 11.00 -6.71
CA LEU A 67 6.38 10.46 -7.04
C LEU A 67 7.42 11.13 -6.15
N PHE A 68 8.17 10.36 -5.40
CA PHE A 68 9.21 10.90 -4.55
C PHE A 68 10.47 10.03 -4.50
N ARG A 69 11.55 10.67 -4.11
CA ARG A 69 12.76 10.03 -3.62
C ARG A 69 13.26 10.85 -2.44
N PHE A 70 13.64 10.18 -1.35
CA PHE A 70 14.09 10.87 -0.15
C PHE A 70 15.39 10.30 0.41
N ASN A 71 16.01 11.05 1.30
CA ASN A 71 17.22 10.66 2.02
C ASN A 71 17.15 11.18 3.47
N ASN A 72 17.88 10.51 4.37
CA ASN A 72 18.07 10.93 5.77
C ASN A 72 16.80 10.97 6.61
N ASN A 73 15.89 10.01 6.43
CA ASN A 73 14.69 9.82 7.25
C ASN A 73 13.80 11.06 7.38
N VAL A 74 13.68 11.82 6.31
CA VAL A 74 12.79 12.99 6.27
C VAL A 74 11.39 12.53 5.95
N ASN A 75 10.42 12.91 6.77
CA ASN A 75 9.04 12.51 6.55
C ASN A 75 8.37 13.39 5.49
N LEU A 76 7.62 12.75 4.60
CA LEU A 76 6.67 13.40 3.71
C LEU A 76 5.34 13.50 4.47
N VAL A 77 4.88 14.70 4.73
CA VAL A 77 3.73 14.93 5.61
C VAL A 77 2.60 15.60 4.85
N VAL A 78 1.43 15.01 4.92
CA VAL A 78 0.17 15.66 4.57
C VAL A 78 -0.62 15.88 5.85
N SER A 79 -0.99 17.14 6.11
CA SER A 79 -1.73 17.52 7.31
C SER A 79 -3.13 17.99 6.92
N VAL A 80 -4.13 17.63 7.72
CA VAL A 80 -5.54 18.02 7.50
C VAL A 80 -6.06 18.78 8.72
N SER A 81 -6.83 19.82 8.46
CA SER A 81 -7.42 20.66 9.51
C SER A 81 -8.81 21.14 9.12
N SER A 82 -9.72 21.23 10.09
CA SER A 82 -11.03 21.90 9.93
C SER A 82 -11.03 23.36 10.39
N VAL A 83 -9.94 23.85 10.98
CA VAL A 83 -9.85 25.21 11.59
C VAL A 83 -8.60 25.99 11.19
N SER A 84 -7.74 25.45 10.35
CA SER A 84 -6.48 26.03 9.85
C SER A 84 -5.36 26.33 10.89
N ILE A 85 -5.61 26.08 12.15
CA ILE A 85 -4.65 26.33 13.24
C ILE A 85 -4.24 25.08 14.02
N SER A 86 -5.02 24.02 13.96
CA SER A 86 -4.73 22.71 14.54
C SER A 86 -4.74 21.65 13.41
N TRP A 87 -3.69 20.86 13.32
CA TRP A 87 -3.44 19.97 12.20
C TRP A 87 -3.27 18.53 12.67
N THR A 88 -3.82 17.60 11.90
CA THR A 88 -3.55 16.17 12.05
C THR A 88 -2.65 15.74 10.92
N ASP A 89 -1.51 15.14 11.26
CA ASP A 89 -0.47 14.78 10.33
C ASP A 89 -0.60 13.31 9.90
N TYR A 90 -0.36 13.07 8.61
CA TYR A 90 -0.30 11.76 7.97
C TYR A 90 1.04 11.63 7.25
N PHE A 91 1.77 10.56 7.54
CA PHE A 91 3.05 10.27 6.89
C PHE A 91 2.78 9.43 5.63
N VAL A 92 3.30 9.89 4.49
CA VAL A 92 2.90 9.34 3.17
C VAL A 92 4.05 8.73 2.36
N GLN A 93 5.20 8.53 2.98
CA GLN A 93 6.33 7.84 2.36
C GLN A 93 6.21 6.31 2.31
N CYS A 94 5.15 5.75 2.90
CA CYS A 94 4.93 4.31 2.96
C CYS A 94 6.17 3.55 3.47
N ASN A 95 6.44 2.36 2.93
CA ASN A 95 7.59 1.53 3.32
C ASN A 95 8.81 1.70 2.40
N ILE A 96 8.89 2.82 1.69
CA ILE A 96 10.00 3.10 0.77
C ILE A 96 11.30 3.28 1.58
N THR A 97 12.33 2.56 1.20
CA THR A 97 13.64 2.65 1.84
C THR A 97 14.38 3.90 1.41
N ASN A 98 15.27 4.37 2.30
CA ASN A 98 16.11 5.54 2.05
C ASN A 98 16.88 5.40 0.72
N ASN A 99 16.96 6.48 -0.06
CA ASN A 99 17.59 6.55 -1.40
C ASN A 99 16.90 5.78 -2.53
N THR A 100 15.77 5.18 -2.30
CA THR A 100 14.95 4.56 -3.36
C THR A 100 13.85 5.51 -3.82
N GLN A 101 13.33 5.28 -5.01
CA GLN A 101 12.22 6.02 -5.60
C GLN A 101 10.93 5.23 -5.39
N SER A 102 9.84 5.95 -5.13
CA SER A 102 8.50 5.36 -5.12
C SER A 102 8.09 4.85 -6.50
N PRO A 103 7.04 4.04 -6.61
CA PRO A 103 6.34 3.82 -7.89
C PRO A 103 6.01 5.15 -8.59
N ASN A 104 5.82 5.14 -9.91
CA ASN A 104 5.52 6.33 -10.70
C ASN A 104 4.27 6.15 -11.60
N PRO A 105 3.11 6.67 -11.20
CA PRO A 105 2.81 7.28 -9.90
C PRO A 105 2.59 6.24 -8.80
N GLU A 106 2.67 6.68 -7.57
CA GLU A 106 2.13 5.98 -6.40
C GLU A 106 0.81 6.66 -6.00
N THR A 107 -0.27 5.91 -5.89
CA THR A 107 -1.55 6.45 -5.40
C THR A 107 -1.60 6.38 -3.88
N VAL A 108 -1.80 7.52 -3.25
CA VAL A 108 -2.00 7.64 -1.79
C VAL A 108 -3.48 7.79 -1.52
N SER A 109 -4.00 7.02 -0.55
CA SER A 109 -5.40 7.08 -0.11
C SER A 109 -5.43 7.08 1.42
N ILE A 110 -5.98 8.14 2.01
CA ILE A 110 -6.00 8.37 3.46
C ILE A 110 -7.42 8.66 3.91
N ASN A 111 -7.97 7.84 4.80
CA ASN A 111 -9.22 8.18 5.46
C ASN A 111 -8.99 9.35 6.42
N VAL A 112 -9.57 10.50 6.11
CA VAL A 112 -9.44 11.75 6.88
C VAL A 112 -10.73 12.13 7.60
N SER A 113 -11.69 11.21 7.69
CA SER A 113 -13.02 11.45 8.25
C SER A 113 -13.00 12.00 9.67
N SER A 114 -12.05 11.56 10.50
CA SER A 114 -11.91 12.00 11.89
C SER A 114 -11.70 13.52 12.03
N VAL A 115 -11.20 14.17 10.98
CA VAL A 115 -10.92 15.61 10.96
C VAL A 115 -11.83 16.35 9.98
N ALA A 116 -12.09 15.72 8.84
CA ALA A 116 -12.65 16.37 7.66
C ALA A 116 -14.11 15.99 7.37
N ALA A 117 -14.70 14.99 8.05
CA ALA A 117 -16.09 14.61 7.76
C ALA A 117 -17.06 15.69 8.19
N ASN A 118 -18.02 16.00 7.29
CA ASN A 118 -19.11 16.95 7.52
C ASN A 118 -18.64 18.33 8.05
N GLN A 119 -17.55 18.85 7.51
CA GLN A 119 -16.98 20.15 7.89
C GLN A 119 -17.27 21.22 6.84
N ALA A 120 -17.60 22.44 7.31
CA ALA A 120 -17.77 23.60 6.42
C ALA A 120 -16.45 24.05 5.81
N ASN A 121 -15.36 23.84 6.53
CA ASN A 121 -14.01 24.23 6.11
C ASN A 121 -13.04 23.05 6.37
N VAL A 122 -12.33 22.64 5.36
CA VAL A 122 -11.22 21.68 5.44
C VAL A 122 -10.05 22.27 4.69
N TYR A 123 -8.89 22.18 5.28
CA TYR A 123 -7.61 22.61 4.70
C TYR A 123 -6.66 21.43 4.64
N ILE A 124 -5.95 21.32 3.54
CA ILE A 124 -4.89 20.33 3.36
C ILE A 124 -3.57 21.06 3.25
N LYS A 125 -2.61 20.66 4.05
CA LYS A 125 -1.24 21.18 4.00
C LYS A 125 -0.29 20.06 3.66
N VAL A 126 0.54 20.28 2.67
CA VAL A 126 1.65 19.40 2.29
C VAL A 126 2.94 20.03 2.78
N SER A 127 3.75 19.26 3.49
CA SER A 127 5.01 19.75 4.08
C SER A 127 6.13 18.73 3.89
N TRP A 128 7.27 19.23 3.43
CA TRP A 128 8.47 18.43 3.34
C TRP A 128 9.71 19.27 3.65
N GLU A 129 10.49 18.83 4.62
CA GLU A 129 11.76 19.40 4.93
C GLU A 129 12.85 18.45 4.49
N ALA A 130 13.55 18.80 3.40
CA ALA A 130 14.56 17.94 2.81
C ALA A 130 15.76 18.73 2.32
N ARG A 131 16.86 18.01 2.13
CA ARG A 131 18.13 18.58 1.66
C ARG A 131 18.44 18.20 0.22
N VAL A 132 17.93 17.05 -0.21
CA VAL A 132 18.20 16.47 -1.52
C VAL A 132 16.95 15.76 -2.05
N TYR A 133 16.96 15.45 -3.35
CA TYR A 133 15.92 14.76 -4.09
C TYR A 133 14.65 15.59 -4.29
N TYR A 134 13.49 14.95 -4.42
CA TYR A 134 12.25 15.58 -4.85
C TYR A 134 11.02 14.87 -4.31
N TRP A 135 9.92 15.61 -4.25
CA TRP A 135 8.58 15.13 -4.07
C TRP A 135 7.64 15.84 -5.04
N MET A 136 6.95 15.06 -5.88
CA MET A 136 5.95 15.51 -6.83
C MET A 136 4.58 15.00 -6.42
N ILE A 137 3.56 15.84 -6.57
CA ILE A 137 2.18 15.54 -6.20
C ILE A 137 1.25 16.06 -7.29
N ASP A 138 0.25 15.25 -7.65
CA ASP A 138 -0.78 15.60 -8.61
C ASP A 138 -2.12 14.93 -8.26
N ASP A 139 -3.17 15.30 -9.00
CA ASP A 139 -4.51 14.70 -8.92
C ASP A 139 -5.11 14.63 -7.49
N MET A 140 -4.81 15.63 -6.65
CA MET A 140 -5.29 15.67 -5.27
C MET A 140 -6.80 15.93 -5.22
N ARG A 141 -7.52 15.04 -4.51
CA ARG A 141 -8.97 15.13 -4.35
C ARG A 141 -9.43 14.63 -2.99
N ILE A 142 -10.56 15.15 -2.52
CA ILE A 142 -11.33 14.58 -1.41
C ILE A 142 -12.54 13.88 -2.01
N ILE A 143 -12.73 12.61 -1.68
CA ILE A 143 -13.85 11.80 -2.15
C ILE A 143 -14.67 11.28 -0.96
N GLU A 144 -15.93 10.93 -1.20
CA GLU A 144 -16.72 10.22 -0.19
C GLU A 144 -16.14 8.82 0.03
N THR A 145 -15.94 8.44 1.29
CA THR A 145 -15.50 7.08 1.64
C THR A 145 -16.70 6.14 1.57
N PRO A 146 -16.65 5.07 0.77
CA PRO A 146 -17.72 4.07 0.76
C PRO A 146 -17.96 3.49 2.16
N ASN A 147 -19.19 3.13 2.48
CA ASN A 147 -19.47 2.44 3.74
C ASN A 147 -18.73 1.10 3.82
N ASN A 148 -18.75 0.35 2.72
CA ASN A 148 -18.12 -0.96 2.65
C ASN A 148 -17.05 -0.93 1.56
N ALA A 149 -15.80 -1.05 1.96
CA ALA A 149 -14.65 -1.19 1.08
C ALA A 149 -13.60 -2.06 1.76
N VAL A 150 -12.97 -2.95 0.99
CA VAL A 150 -12.00 -3.93 1.47
C VAL A 150 -10.78 -3.87 0.56
N SER A 151 -9.60 -3.91 1.14
CA SER A 151 -8.35 -4.11 0.39
C SER A 151 -7.57 -5.28 0.94
N ILE A 152 -6.80 -5.94 0.08
CA ILE A 152 -5.91 -7.06 0.40
C ILE A 152 -4.48 -6.70 0.02
N SER A 153 -3.52 -7.19 0.80
CA SER A 153 -2.08 -7.07 0.55
C SER A 153 -1.32 -8.20 1.23
N ASP A 154 -0.03 -8.30 0.92
CA ASP A 154 0.91 -9.22 1.56
C ASP A 154 0.41 -10.68 1.54
N GLU A 155 -0.09 -11.12 0.37
CA GLU A 155 -0.56 -12.48 0.19
C GLU A 155 0.61 -13.45 0.17
N VAL A 156 0.54 -14.49 1.02
CA VAL A 156 1.57 -15.52 1.15
C VAL A 156 0.97 -16.90 0.89
N ILE A 157 1.66 -17.67 0.07
CA ILE A 157 1.42 -19.09 -0.15
C ILE A 157 2.59 -19.91 0.39
N GLY A 158 2.44 -20.46 1.57
CA GLY A 158 3.54 -21.15 2.24
C GLY A 158 3.08 -22.27 3.15
N GLY A 159 4.04 -22.89 3.80
CA GLY A 159 3.81 -23.88 4.82
C GLY A 159 3.78 -23.26 6.21
N TRP A 160 4.53 -23.83 7.12
CA TRP A 160 4.61 -23.41 8.53
C TRP A 160 5.19 -21.99 8.77
N TRP A 161 5.67 -21.33 7.71
CA TRP A 161 6.20 -19.96 7.76
C TRP A 161 5.12 -18.87 7.89
N GLN A 162 3.85 -19.22 7.89
CA GLN A 162 2.75 -18.25 7.98
C GLN A 162 2.84 -17.32 9.16
N GLY A 163 3.18 -17.83 10.34
CA GLY A 163 3.36 -17.01 11.51
C GLY A 163 4.50 -16.00 11.42
N TYR A 164 5.28 -16.02 10.35
CA TYR A 164 6.41 -15.13 10.18
C TYR A 164 5.99 -13.67 9.96
N GLN A 165 4.95 -13.43 9.21
CA GLN A 165 4.40 -12.07 9.04
C GLN A 165 3.87 -11.50 10.35
N SER A 166 3.21 -12.29 11.17
CA SER A 166 2.66 -11.83 12.45
C SER A 166 3.72 -11.37 13.44
N VAL A 167 4.97 -11.72 13.25
CA VAL A 167 6.13 -11.25 14.05
C VAL A 167 6.96 -10.18 13.34
N GLY A 168 6.44 -9.60 12.25
CA GLY A 168 7.09 -8.51 11.52
C GLY A 168 8.15 -8.95 10.52
N GLY A 169 8.10 -10.20 10.07
CA GLY A 169 8.96 -10.72 9.02
C GLY A 169 8.39 -10.49 7.61
N ILE A 170 9.15 -10.92 6.62
CA ILE A 170 8.72 -10.95 5.21
C ILE A 170 8.12 -12.32 4.95
N GLY A 171 6.92 -12.37 4.36
CA GLY A 171 6.30 -13.60 3.89
C GLY A 171 7.11 -14.26 2.77
N CYS A 172 7.07 -15.58 2.69
CA CYS A 172 7.77 -16.32 1.66
C CYS A 172 6.82 -17.25 0.93
N ASP A 173 6.79 -17.14 -0.38
CA ASP A 173 6.00 -18.01 -1.24
C ASP A 173 6.76 -19.31 -1.57
N TYR A 174 6.06 -20.44 -1.54
CA TYR A 174 6.59 -21.69 -2.10
C TYR A 174 6.28 -21.75 -3.59
N THR A 175 7.25 -21.35 -4.41
CA THR A 175 7.11 -21.31 -5.87
C THR A 175 7.35 -22.66 -6.53
N PHE A 176 8.28 -23.45 -5.96
CA PHE A 176 8.53 -24.86 -6.34
C PHE A 176 8.55 -25.72 -5.08
N TYR A 177 7.71 -26.74 -5.03
CA TYR A 177 7.58 -27.53 -3.83
C TYR A 177 7.48 -29.04 -4.12
N PRO A 178 8.35 -29.88 -3.55
CA PRO A 178 8.28 -31.32 -3.77
C PRO A 178 7.01 -31.93 -3.20
N LEU A 179 6.34 -32.79 -3.97
CA LEU A 179 5.10 -33.46 -3.57
C LEU A 179 5.26 -34.21 -2.23
N SER A 180 6.41 -34.87 -2.05
CA SER A 180 6.72 -35.58 -0.80
C SER A 180 6.79 -34.67 0.42
N GLN A 181 7.21 -33.42 0.25
CA GLN A 181 7.26 -32.44 1.33
C GLN A 181 5.89 -31.79 1.58
N ALA A 182 5.09 -31.58 0.53
CA ALA A 182 3.77 -31.00 0.63
C ALA A 182 2.82 -31.88 1.45
N THR A 183 3.03 -33.18 1.52
CA THR A 183 2.26 -34.10 2.38
C THR A 183 2.57 -33.89 3.86
N ALA A 184 3.84 -33.63 4.20
CA ALA A 184 4.26 -33.40 5.58
C ALA A 184 4.01 -31.95 6.04
N ASN A 185 4.13 -31.00 5.11
CA ASN A 185 3.96 -29.58 5.34
C ASN A 185 3.07 -28.99 4.23
N PRO A 186 1.74 -29.12 4.32
CA PRO A 186 0.82 -28.65 3.31
C PRO A 186 0.85 -27.13 3.17
N TYR A 187 0.44 -26.62 2.01
CA TYR A 187 0.35 -25.18 1.76
C TYR A 187 -0.67 -24.53 2.69
N SER A 188 -0.28 -23.46 3.25
CA SER A 188 -1.14 -22.53 3.96
C SER A 188 -1.26 -21.22 3.20
N PHE A 189 -2.30 -20.46 3.49
CA PHE A 189 -2.62 -19.20 2.80
C PHE A 189 -2.90 -18.12 3.82
N GLU A 190 -2.21 -16.99 3.66
CA GLU A 190 -2.27 -15.85 4.57
C GLU A 190 -2.28 -14.55 3.77
N ALA A 191 -3.01 -13.55 4.23
CA ALA A 191 -2.99 -12.20 3.66
C ALA A 191 -3.37 -11.16 4.70
N VAL A 192 -2.95 -9.93 4.49
CA VAL A 192 -3.44 -8.77 5.25
C VAL A 192 -4.69 -8.24 4.58
N ILE A 193 -5.79 -8.12 5.33
CA ILE A 193 -7.03 -7.51 4.87
C ILE A 193 -7.28 -6.25 5.69
N LYS A 194 -7.62 -5.17 5.01
CA LYS A 194 -7.91 -3.86 5.60
C LYS A 194 -9.35 -3.46 5.30
N ASN A 195 -10.03 -2.94 6.30
CA ASN A 195 -11.28 -2.22 6.13
C ASN A 195 -10.99 -0.81 5.61
N SER A 196 -11.13 -0.60 4.31
CA SER A 196 -10.98 0.70 3.65
C SER A 196 -12.28 1.50 3.64
N GLY A 197 -13.38 0.91 4.11
CA GLY A 197 -14.69 1.55 4.25
C GLY A 197 -14.84 2.36 5.54
N SER A 198 -15.96 3.08 5.65
CA SER A 198 -16.30 3.85 6.84
C SER A 198 -17.06 3.05 7.91
N ALA A 199 -17.78 2.00 7.51
CA ALA A 199 -18.52 1.14 8.42
C ALA A 199 -17.64 0.03 9.00
N THR A 200 -17.92 -0.38 10.24
CA THR A 200 -17.34 -1.60 10.81
C THR A 200 -17.86 -2.81 10.03
N GLN A 201 -16.99 -3.75 9.68
CA GLN A 201 -17.31 -4.91 8.87
C GLN A 201 -16.75 -6.20 9.47
N ASN A 202 -17.44 -7.32 9.25
CA ASN A 202 -16.88 -8.65 9.48
C ASN A 202 -16.20 -9.12 8.20
N MET A 203 -14.94 -9.43 8.28
CA MET A 203 -14.12 -9.76 7.13
C MET A 203 -13.59 -11.18 7.18
N THR A 204 -13.41 -11.79 6.02
CA THR A 204 -12.79 -13.11 5.85
C THR A 204 -11.84 -13.11 4.67
N LEU A 205 -10.79 -13.91 4.74
CA LEU A 205 -9.97 -14.29 3.60
C LEU A 205 -10.59 -15.50 2.93
N ASN A 206 -10.75 -15.47 1.61
CA ASN A 206 -11.14 -16.60 0.80
C ASN A 206 -9.97 -17.03 -0.07
N THR A 207 -9.83 -18.34 -0.25
CA THR A 207 -8.76 -18.94 -1.06
C THR A 207 -9.34 -20.02 -1.95
N LYS A 208 -8.87 -20.07 -3.20
CA LYS A 208 -9.22 -21.08 -4.18
C LYS A 208 -7.95 -21.54 -4.91
N VAL A 209 -7.80 -22.85 -5.07
CA VAL A 209 -6.72 -23.45 -5.87
C VAL A 209 -7.31 -24.19 -7.06
N THR A 210 -6.75 -23.96 -8.23
CA THR A 210 -7.11 -24.66 -9.47
C THR A 210 -5.89 -25.36 -10.05
N ASP A 211 -6.13 -26.48 -10.73
CA ASP A 211 -5.13 -27.18 -11.53
C ASP A 211 -4.95 -26.56 -12.93
N VAL A 212 -4.08 -27.12 -13.75
CA VAL A 212 -3.79 -26.65 -15.12
C VAL A 212 -5.01 -26.72 -16.05
N THR A 213 -6.00 -27.54 -15.72
CA THR A 213 -7.24 -27.69 -16.48
C THR A 213 -8.35 -26.76 -15.98
N GLN A 214 -8.01 -25.84 -15.07
CA GLN A 214 -8.91 -24.89 -14.42
C GLN A 214 -9.96 -25.54 -13.50
N ASN A 215 -9.79 -26.81 -13.12
CA ASN A 215 -10.63 -27.44 -12.13
C ASN A 215 -10.29 -26.94 -10.73
N THR A 216 -11.28 -26.57 -9.96
CA THR A 216 -11.11 -26.24 -8.55
C THR A 216 -10.78 -27.50 -7.76
N VAL A 217 -9.58 -27.56 -7.20
CA VAL A 217 -9.08 -28.70 -6.40
C VAL A 217 -9.10 -28.44 -4.90
N PHE A 218 -9.22 -27.16 -4.50
CA PHE A 218 -9.29 -26.79 -3.10
C PHE A 218 -9.94 -25.40 -2.93
N THR A 219 -10.66 -25.23 -1.83
CA THR A 219 -11.16 -23.95 -1.35
C THR A 219 -11.05 -23.89 0.17
N SER A 220 -10.78 -22.73 0.71
CA SER A 220 -10.79 -22.46 2.15
C SER A 220 -11.20 -21.02 2.42
N LEU A 221 -11.59 -20.75 3.66
CA LEU A 221 -11.82 -19.41 4.17
C LEU A 221 -11.23 -19.28 5.58
N SER A 222 -10.91 -18.07 6.00
CA SER A 222 -10.47 -17.78 7.36
C SER A 222 -11.65 -17.71 8.33
N ASN A 223 -11.34 -17.67 9.65
CA ASN A 223 -12.31 -17.18 10.62
C ASN A 223 -12.60 -15.70 10.34
N PRO A 224 -13.84 -15.22 10.60
CA PRO A 224 -14.16 -13.82 10.47
C PRO A 224 -13.49 -13.00 11.57
N ILE A 225 -12.99 -11.80 11.20
CA ILE A 225 -12.50 -10.79 12.14
C ILE A 225 -13.28 -9.50 11.90
N THR A 226 -13.76 -8.88 12.98
CA THR A 226 -14.45 -7.59 12.91
C THR A 226 -13.42 -6.47 12.90
N LEU A 227 -13.39 -5.68 11.81
CA LEU A 227 -12.50 -4.54 11.65
C LEU A 227 -13.29 -3.22 11.60
N VAL A 228 -12.89 -2.26 12.41
CA VAL A 228 -13.40 -0.89 12.30
C VAL A 228 -12.73 -0.17 11.12
N SER A 229 -13.26 0.98 10.72
CA SER A 229 -12.71 1.79 9.61
C SER A 229 -11.20 1.97 9.73
N SER A 230 -10.49 1.77 8.63
CA SER A 230 -9.02 1.87 8.49
C SER A 230 -8.20 0.81 9.25
N GLN A 231 -8.82 -0.06 9.99
CA GLN A 231 -8.15 -1.17 10.66
C GLN A 231 -7.80 -2.29 9.66
N GLN A 232 -6.69 -2.94 9.91
CA GLN A 232 -6.25 -4.13 9.18
C GLN A 232 -5.81 -5.22 10.15
N ASP A 233 -5.83 -6.46 9.68
CA ASP A 233 -5.33 -7.64 10.41
C ASP A 233 -4.85 -8.70 9.43
N THR A 234 -4.09 -9.66 9.94
CA THR A 234 -3.61 -10.81 9.19
C THR A 234 -4.63 -11.94 9.28
N PHE A 235 -5.06 -12.44 8.14
CA PHE A 235 -6.03 -13.52 8.00
C PHE A 235 -5.34 -14.79 7.51
N VAL A 236 -5.64 -15.90 8.15
CA VAL A 236 -5.11 -17.22 7.79
C VAL A 236 -6.26 -18.14 7.41
N ALA A 237 -6.17 -18.80 6.27
CA ALA A 237 -7.16 -19.79 5.84
C ALA A 237 -7.23 -20.96 6.83
N ASN A 238 -8.44 -21.40 7.18
CA ASN A 238 -8.66 -22.43 8.21
C ASN A 238 -8.16 -23.81 7.80
N GLN A 239 -8.02 -24.07 6.49
CA GLN A 239 -7.60 -25.36 5.96
C GLN A 239 -6.36 -25.18 5.10
N THR A 240 -5.50 -26.20 5.12
CA THR A 240 -4.30 -26.28 4.31
C THR A 240 -4.52 -27.12 3.08
N PHE A 241 -3.82 -26.81 1.99
CA PHE A 241 -3.89 -27.53 0.73
C PHE A 241 -2.75 -28.53 0.61
N THR A 242 -3.08 -29.82 0.41
CA THR A 242 -2.14 -30.87 0.05
C THR A 242 -2.38 -31.27 -1.40
N PRO A 243 -1.47 -30.94 -2.32
CA PRO A 243 -1.63 -31.32 -3.73
C PRO A 243 -1.61 -32.85 -3.88
N ALA A 244 -2.46 -33.36 -4.77
CA ALA A 244 -2.56 -34.80 -5.05
C ALA A 244 -1.52 -35.27 -6.08
N SER A 245 -0.96 -34.37 -6.88
CA SER A 245 -0.03 -34.69 -7.97
C SER A 245 0.97 -33.57 -8.22
N VAL A 246 2.04 -33.87 -8.92
CA VAL A 246 2.94 -32.87 -9.50
C VAL A 246 2.21 -32.08 -10.59
N GLY A 247 2.57 -30.81 -10.75
CA GLY A 247 1.99 -29.91 -11.74
C GLY A 247 1.94 -28.47 -11.29
N LEU A 248 1.43 -27.62 -12.17
CA LEU A 248 1.17 -26.20 -11.88
C LEU A 248 -0.19 -26.06 -11.20
N TYR A 249 -0.22 -25.26 -10.16
CA TYR A 249 -1.43 -24.85 -9.45
C TYR A 249 -1.53 -23.33 -9.43
N ASN A 250 -2.73 -22.81 -9.73
CA ASN A 250 -3.03 -21.39 -9.61
C ASN A 250 -3.80 -21.16 -8.30
N ILE A 251 -3.42 -20.15 -7.57
CA ILE A 251 -4.00 -19.77 -6.29
C ILE A 251 -4.63 -18.39 -6.44
N GLU A 252 -5.90 -18.29 -6.11
CA GLU A 252 -6.66 -17.05 -6.03
C GLU A 252 -6.97 -16.75 -4.57
N MET A 253 -6.72 -15.52 -4.12
CA MET A 253 -6.98 -15.07 -2.75
C MET A 253 -7.69 -13.73 -2.81
N TRP A 254 -8.74 -13.55 -1.99
CA TRP A 254 -9.49 -12.30 -1.91
C TRP A 254 -10.11 -12.11 -0.53
N GLY A 255 -10.21 -10.86 -0.10
CA GLY A 255 -10.92 -10.47 1.10
C GLY A 255 -12.41 -10.25 0.82
N VAL A 256 -13.26 -10.66 1.75
CA VAL A 256 -14.70 -10.46 1.70
C VAL A 256 -15.13 -9.73 2.97
N GLY A 257 -15.85 -8.61 2.81
CA GLY A 257 -16.54 -7.89 3.87
C GLY A 257 -18.06 -8.10 3.79
N ASP A 258 -18.83 -7.39 4.63
CA ASP A 258 -20.28 -7.54 4.71
C ASP A 258 -21.00 -7.23 3.38
N SER A 259 -20.49 -6.29 2.59
CA SER A 259 -21.09 -5.87 1.31
C SER A 259 -20.04 -5.50 0.26
N ALA A 260 -18.80 -5.90 0.41
CA ALA A 260 -17.71 -5.61 -0.51
C ALA A 260 -16.69 -6.74 -0.55
N ASN A 261 -16.03 -6.88 -1.70
CA ASN A 261 -14.93 -7.81 -1.92
C ASN A 261 -13.71 -7.03 -2.41
N THR A 262 -12.53 -7.58 -2.19
CA THR A 262 -11.32 -7.12 -2.89
C THR A 262 -11.29 -7.66 -4.31
N ASP A 263 -10.42 -7.08 -5.13
CA ASP A 263 -9.93 -7.78 -6.32
C ASP A 263 -9.18 -9.05 -5.91
N THR A 264 -9.14 -10.02 -6.82
CA THR A 264 -8.50 -11.31 -6.58
C THR A 264 -7.00 -11.21 -6.83
N ALA A 265 -6.20 -11.43 -5.80
CA ALA A 265 -4.78 -11.67 -5.95
C ALA A 265 -4.54 -13.07 -6.49
N THR A 266 -3.65 -13.20 -7.47
CA THR A 266 -3.34 -14.47 -8.12
C THR A 266 -1.87 -14.81 -7.98
N LYS A 267 -1.58 -16.00 -7.49
CA LYS A 267 -0.22 -16.56 -7.38
C LYS A 267 -0.16 -17.94 -8.03
N GLN A 268 1.04 -18.43 -8.24
CA GLN A 268 1.27 -19.75 -8.82
C GLN A 268 2.30 -20.53 -8.01
N THR A 269 2.13 -21.85 -7.97
CA THR A 269 3.15 -22.76 -7.45
C THR A 269 3.27 -23.99 -8.36
N VAL A 270 4.47 -24.54 -8.46
CA VAL A 270 4.74 -25.76 -9.20
C VAL A 270 5.08 -26.86 -8.22
N VAL A 271 4.20 -27.85 -8.12
CA VAL A 271 4.49 -29.07 -7.36
C VAL A 271 5.35 -29.97 -8.22
N THR A 272 6.51 -30.37 -7.68
CA THR A 272 7.56 -31.11 -8.39
C THR A 272 7.85 -32.44 -7.72
N ASP A 273 8.68 -33.30 -8.36
CA ASP A 273 9.19 -34.50 -7.71
C ASP A 273 10.30 -34.20 -6.70
N PHE A 274 11.23 -33.26 -7.03
CA PHE A 274 12.47 -33.06 -6.28
C PHE A 274 12.88 -31.58 -6.09
N VAL A 275 12.33 -30.65 -6.88
CA VAL A 275 12.79 -29.25 -6.85
C VAL A 275 12.05 -28.48 -5.75
N TYR A 276 12.82 -27.76 -4.95
CA TYR A 276 12.30 -26.81 -3.96
C TYR A 276 12.78 -25.39 -4.29
N GLY A 277 11.90 -24.46 -4.24
CA GLY A 277 12.19 -23.03 -4.39
C GLY A 277 11.19 -22.19 -3.61
N LYS A 278 11.68 -21.10 -3.03
CA LYS A 278 10.85 -20.16 -2.31
C LYS A 278 11.31 -18.75 -2.65
N ASP A 279 10.37 -17.85 -2.82
CA ASP A 279 10.62 -16.43 -3.11
C ASP A 279 10.08 -15.57 -1.98
N GLU A 280 10.71 -14.42 -1.79
CA GLU A 280 10.19 -13.36 -0.91
C GLU A 280 8.96 -12.73 -1.57
N ASN A 281 7.98 -12.40 -0.74
CA ASN A 281 6.73 -11.78 -1.18
C ASN A 281 6.89 -10.25 -1.25
#